data_f3bdf782367683089221892852fb4dbc
#
_entry.id   f3bdf782367683089221892852fb4dbc
#
_cell.length_a   1.000
_cell.length_b   1.000
_cell.length_c   1.000
_cell.angle_alpha   90.00
_cell.angle_beta   90.00
_cell.angle_gamma   90.00
#
_symmetry.space_group_name_H-M   'P 1'
#
loop_
_entity.id
_entity.type
_entity.pdbx_description
1 polymer ?
#
loop_
_entity_poly.entity_id
_entity_poly.type
_entity_poly.pdbx_seq_one_letter_code
_entity_poly.pdbx_strand_id
1 'polypeptide(L)'
;AMLTRRGSDTVDQHALTGDTVSISDVEFLRSAARRVHVSDAIMQYAVDIAATSRGAGTKPVQGLSSLVRLGASPRASIALVRIGQANALLQGRDYVIPEDVKAFAHEVLRHRILMTFEALADGVTSDQVVDSIVQAVPVP
;
A
#
# COMPACT_ATOMS: atom_id res chain seq x y z
N ALA A 1 26.74 24.08 -25.12
CA ALA A 1 25.35 23.69 -24.92
C ALA A 1 24.84 24.35 -23.64
N MET A 2 24.01 25.35 -23.82
CA MET A 2 23.50 26.25 -22.79
C MET A 2 22.24 25.61 -22.17
N LEU A 3 22.32 25.15 -20.93
CA LEU A 3 21.15 24.85 -20.13
C LEU A 3 20.69 26.16 -19.46
N THR A 4 19.73 26.80 -20.04
CA THR A 4 19.03 27.95 -19.47
C THR A 4 18.23 27.47 -18.25
N ARG A 5 18.64 27.91 -17.07
CA ARG A 5 17.87 27.85 -15.84
C ARG A 5 16.57 28.62 -16.06
N ARG A 6 15.45 27.92 -16.26
CA ARG A 6 14.13 28.54 -16.17
C ARG A 6 13.77 28.78 -14.71
N GLY A 7 13.23 29.95 -14.51
CA GLY A 7 13.03 30.62 -13.27
C GLY A 7 12.26 29.83 -12.21
N SER A 8 12.54 30.21 -10.99
CA SER A 8 11.75 29.96 -9.80
C SER A 8 10.30 30.33 -10.09
N ASP A 9 9.44 29.32 -10.37
CA ASP A 9 8.01 29.48 -10.13
C ASP A 9 7.88 29.69 -8.62
N THR A 10 7.78 30.94 -8.22
CA THR A 10 7.27 31.31 -6.90
C THR A 10 5.85 30.77 -6.86
N VAL A 11 5.68 29.62 -6.20
CA VAL A 11 4.37 29.13 -5.80
C VAL A 11 3.69 30.31 -5.10
N ASP A 12 2.60 30.75 -5.65
CA ASP A 12 1.85 31.92 -5.16
C ASP A 12 1.40 31.59 -3.73
N GLN A 13 2.11 32.12 -2.73
CA GLN A 13 1.85 31.86 -1.30
C GLN A 13 0.49 32.37 -0.86
N HIS A 14 -0.23 33.11 -1.72
CA HIS A 14 -1.55 33.63 -1.45
C HIS A 14 -2.70 32.66 -1.75
N ALA A 15 -2.42 31.48 -2.36
CA ALA A 15 -3.44 30.48 -2.67
C ALA A 15 -3.69 29.47 -1.52
N LEU A 16 -2.90 29.51 -0.45
CA LEU A 16 -3.03 28.61 0.70
C LEU A 16 -3.79 29.32 1.86
N THR A 17 -5.03 29.70 1.61
CA THR A 17 -5.96 30.21 2.66
C THR A 17 -6.74 29.07 3.31
N GLY A 18 -6.08 28.01 3.69
CA GLY A 18 -6.59 26.94 4.53
C GLY A 18 -5.74 26.84 5.81
N ASP A 19 -6.29 26.22 6.84
CA ASP A 19 -5.53 25.91 8.05
C ASP A 19 -4.26 25.15 7.67
N THR A 20 -3.10 25.75 7.90
CA THR A 20 -1.82 25.10 7.59
C THR A 20 -1.51 24.07 8.66
N VAL A 21 -1.23 22.84 8.24
CA VAL A 21 -0.77 21.76 9.13
C VAL A 21 0.72 21.97 9.40
N SER A 22 1.10 22.04 10.67
CA SER A 22 2.50 22.16 11.07
C SER A 22 3.24 20.80 10.99
N ILE A 23 4.58 20.84 10.94
CA ILE A 23 5.39 19.62 11.01
C ILE A 23 5.13 18.85 12.32
N SER A 24 4.94 19.56 13.43
CA SER A 24 4.60 18.96 14.72
C SER A 24 3.25 18.22 14.70
N ASP A 25 2.26 18.74 13.97
CA ASP A 25 0.95 18.07 13.82
C ASP A 25 1.13 16.76 13.03
N VAL A 26 1.93 16.78 11.96
CA VAL A 26 2.24 15.56 11.20
C VAL A 26 2.96 14.52 12.06
N GLU A 27 3.94 14.93 12.86
CA GLU A 27 4.66 14.04 13.77
C GLU A 27 3.74 13.47 14.86
N PHE A 28 2.85 14.30 15.39
CA PHE A 28 1.83 13.86 16.34
C PHE A 28 0.90 12.81 15.72
N LEU A 29 0.36 13.07 14.52
CA LEU A 29 -0.52 12.13 13.81
C LEU A 29 0.20 10.81 13.49
N ARG A 30 1.46 10.87 13.04
CA ARG A 30 2.27 9.66 12.81
C ARG A 30 2.50 8.84 14.09
N SER A 31 2.72 9.54 15.21
CA SER A 31 2.84 8.89 16.52
C SER A 31 1.53 8.29 16.97
N ALA A 32 0.40 8.99 16.79
CA ALA A 32 -0.93 8.50 17.11
C ALA A 32 -1.28 7.25 16.30
N ALA A 33 -1.05 7.26 14.98
CA ALA A 33 -1.30 6.10 14.12
C ALA A 33 -0.54 4.85 14.57
N ARG A 34 0.73 4.99 15.01
CA ARG A 34 1.52 3.86 15.51
C ARG A 34 0.98 3.23 16.80
N ARG A 35 0.13 3.93 17.56
CA ARG A 35 -0.50 3.41 18.78
C ARG A 35 -1.81 2.70 18.53
N VAL A 36 -2.36 2.78 17.31
CA VAL A 36 -3.55 2.02 16.93
C VAL A 36 -3.24 0.53 17.04
N HIS A 37 -4.08 -0.20 17.76
CA HIS A 37 -3.90 -1.62 18.03
C HIS A 37 -3.99 -2.45 16.75
N VAL A 38 -3.08 -3.42 16.60
CA VAL A 38 -3.10 -4.40 15.51
C VAL A 38 -3.06 -5.79 16.13
N SER A 39 -4.09 -6.58 15.91
CA SER A 39 -4.11 -7.97 16.38
C SER A 39 -3.14 -8.84 15.58
N ASP A 40 -2.70 -9.95 16.18
CA ASP A 40 -1.85 -10.94 15.51
C ASP A 40 -2.51 -11.47 14.23
N ALA A 41 -3.84 -11.63 14.21
CA ALA A 41 -4.59 -12.06 13.05
C ALA A 41 -4.48 -11.07 11.88
N ILE A 42 -4.55 -9.76 12.14
CA ILE A 42 -4.35 -8.71 11.14
C ILE A 42 -2.89 -8.65 10.66
N MET A 43 -1.93 -8.82 11.57
CA MET A 43 -0.52 -8.89 11.20
C MET A 43 -0.26 -10.08 10.27
N GLN A 44 -0.81 -11.26 10.61
CA GLN A 44 -0.70 -12.45 9.79
C GLN A 44 -1.38 -12.27 8.43
N TYR A 45 -2.56 -11.64 8.40
CA TYR A 45 -3.28 -11.33 7.16
C TYR A 45 -2.43 -10.46 6.21
N ALA A 46 -1.78 -9.42 6.71
CA ALA A 46 -0.87 -8.58 5.92
C ALA A 46 0.37 -9.36 5.42
N VAL A 47 0.89 -10.28 6.22
CA VAL A 47 1.99 -11.18 5.83
C VAL A 47 1.53 -12.13 4.73
N ASP A 48 0.34 -12.71 4.85
CA ASP A 48 -0.21 -13.67 3.89
C ASP A 48 -0.48 -13.00 2.54
N ILE A 49 -0.98 -11.77 2.51
CA ILE A 49 -1.12 -10.99 1.26
C ILE A 49 0.25 -10.83 0.58
N ALA A 50 1.27 -10.39 1.32
CA ALA A 50 2.60 -10.22 0.76
C ALA A 50 3.24 -11.57 0.33
N ALA A 51 3.02 -12.65 1.08
CA ALA A 51 3.49 -13.99 0.74
C ALA A 51 2.79 -14.55 -0.51
N THR A 52 1.48 -14.37 -0.61
CA THR A 52 0.68 -14.80 -1.77
C THR A 52 1.17 -14.14 -3.06
N SER A 53 1.58 -12.87 -3.02
CA SER A 53 2.17 -12.20 -4.18
C SER A 53 3.45 -12.86 -4.71
N ARG A 54 4.14 -13.65 -3.89
CA ARG A 54 5.34 -14.43 -4.24
C ARG A 54 5.05 -15.89 -4.53
N GLY A 55 3.79 -16.31 -4.57
CA GLY A 55 3.40 -17.71 -4.71
C GLY A 55 3.62 -18.55 -3.44
N ALA A 56 3.93 -17.92 -2.30
CA ALA A 56 4.19 -18.59 -1.01
C ALA A 56 3.04 -18.47 -0.01
N GLY A 57 1.85 -18.07 -0.47
CA GLY A 57 0.66 -17.94 0.37
C GLY A 57 0.02 -19.28 0.69
N THR A 58 -0.88 -19.29 1.69
CA THR A 58 -1.63 -20.48 2.13
C THR A 58 -2.60 -21.00 1.06
N LYS A 59 -3.11 -20.09 0.20
CA LYS A 59 -3.93 -20.44 -0.96
C LYS A 59 -3.22 -19.98 -2.23
N PRO A 60 -2.95 -20.90 -3.18
CA PRO A 60 -2.34 -20.53 -4.44
C PRO A 60 -3.32 -19.69 -5.29
N VAL A 61 -2.83 -18.61 -5.86
CA VAL A 61 -3.54 -17.90 -6.94
C VAL A 61 -3.21 -18.63 -8.25
N GLN A 62 -4.23 -19.14 -8.90
CA GLN A 62 -4.07 -19.87 -10.16
C GLN A 62 -3.42 -18.97 -11.22
N GLY A 63 -2.38 -19.46 -11.88
CA GLY A 63 -1.68 -18.72 -12.94
C GLY A 63 -0.80 -17.56 -12.45
N LEU A 64 -0.63 -17.34 -11.14
CA LEU A 64 0.16 -16.21 -10.63
C LEU A 64 1.61 -16.22 -11.16
N SER A 65 2.22 -17.40 -11.28
CA SER A 65 3.60 -17.54 -11.76
C SER A 65 3.79 -17.13 -13.22
N SER A 66 2.74 -17.17 -14.05
CA SER A 66 2.77 -16.64 -15.41
C SER A 66 2.54 -15.14 -15.48
N LEU A 67 1.96 -14.53 -14.44
CA LEU A 67 1.63 -13.11 -14.37
C LEU A 67 2.70 -12.30 -13.63
N VAL A 68 3.29 -12.87 -12.58
CA VAL A 68 4.21 -12.18 -11.67
C VAL A 68 5.60 -12.77 -11.77
N ARG A 69 6.55 -11.96 -12.20
CA ARG A 69 7.98 -12.29 -12.23
C ARG A 69 8.61 -12.15 -10.83
N LEU A 70 8.23 -11.11 -10.10
CA LEU A 70 8.71 -10.85 -8.75
C LEU A 70 7.56 -10.27 -7.90
N GLY A 71 7.20 -10.97 -6.83
CA GLY A 71 6.20 -10.51 -5.87
C GLY A 71 6.75 -9.51 -4.87
N ALA A 72 5.86 -8.95 -4.07
CA ALA A 72 6.19 -7.93 -3.08
C ALA A 72 7.10 -8.49 -1.97
N SER A 73 8.09 -7.73 -1.56
CA SER A 73 9.01 -8.09 -0.47
C SER A 73 8.27 -8.10 0.89
N PRO A 74 8.83 -8.72 1.94
CA PRO A 74 8.24 -8.68 3.30
C PRO A 74 8.00 -7.26 3.83
N ARG A 75 8.71 -6.24 3.31
CA ARG A 75 8.44 -4.83 3.65
C ARG A 75 7.03 -4.39 3.24
N ALA A 76 6.39 -5.07 2.30
CA ALA A 76 5.01 -4.78 1.92
C ALA A 76 4.03 -5.08 3.06
N SER A 77 4.22 -6.16 3.84
CA SER A 77 3.37 -6.44 5.00
C SER A 77 3.47 -5.35 6.07
N ILE A 78 4.67 -4.82 6.31
CA ILE A 78 4.85 -3.69 7.22
C ILE A 78 4.13 -2.43 6.69
N ALA A 79 4.17 -2.19 5.39
CA ALA A 79 3.49 -1.05 4.78
C ALA A 79 1.96 -1.20 4.88
N LEU A 80 1.42 -2.40 4.62
CA LEU A 80 0.00 -2.72 4.76
C LEU A 80 -0.51 -2.49 6.19
N VAL A 81 0.23 -2.97 7.19
CA VAL A 81 -0.12 -2.74 8.61
C VAL A 81 -0.10 -1.24 8.94
N ARG A 82 0.93 -0.51 8.53
CA ARG A 82 1.06 0.93 8.83
C ARG A 82 -0.02 1.77 8.18
N ILE A 83 -0.39 1.46 6.93
CA ILE A 83 -1.48 2.18 6.26
C ILE A 83 -2.82 1.83 6.89
N GLY A 84 -3.02 0.57 7.29
CA GLY A 84 -4.20 0.14 8.04
C GLY A 84 -4.34 0.90 9.37
N GLN A 85 -3.26 1.08 10.12
CA GLN A 85 -3.25 1.88 11.36
C GLN A 85 -3.63 3.35 11.08
N ALA A 86 -3.08 3.94 10.02
CA ALA A 86 -3.41 5.33 9.65
C ALA A 86 -4.88 5.45 9.23
N ASN A 87 -5.42 4.51 8.45
CA ASN A 87 -6.82 4.49 8.04
C ASN A 87 -7.75 4.34 9.24
N ALA A 88 -7.48 3.39 10.14
CA ALA A 88 -8.26 3.20 11.35
C ALA A 88 -8.32 4.48 12.21
N LEU A 89 -7.18 5.17 12.38
CA LEU A 89 -7.11 6.45 13.08
C LEU A 89 -7.99 7.52 12.41
N LEU A 90 -7.91 7.65 11.08
CA LEU A 90 -8.72 8.60 10.32
C LEU A 90 -10.22 8.30 10.42
N GLN A 91 -10.58 7.03 10.63
CA GLN A 91 -11.96 6.60 10.88
C GLN A 91 -12.36 6.69 12.36
N GLY A 92 -11.51 7.27 13.22
CA GLY A 92 -11.77 7.43 14.65
C GLY A 92 -11.71 6.14 15.47
N ARG A 93 -11.03 5.10 14.96
CA ARG A 93 -10.85 3.80 15.64
C ARG A 93 -9.45 3.67 16.22
N ASP A 94 -9.33 2.97 17.34
CA ASP A 94 -8.08 2.65 18.02
C ASP A 94 -7.58 1.22 17.72
N TYR A 95 -8.24 0.51 16.79
CA TYR A 95 -7.86 -0.81 16.30
C TYR A 95 -8.04 -0.93 14.78
N VAL A 96 -7.23 -1.80 14.17
CA VAL A 96 -7.26 -2.09 12.73
C VAL A 96 -8.20 -3.25 12.43
N ILE A 97 -8.98 -3.13 11.36
CA ILE A 97 -9.81 -4.20 10.81
C ILE A 97 -9.28 -4.63 9.43
N PRO A 98 -9.65 -5.82 8.92
CA PRO A 98 -9.17 -6.30 7.61
C PRO A 98 -9.44 -5.33 6.46
N GLU A 99 -10.55 -4.61 6.51
CA GLU A 99 -10.96 -3.62 5.51
C GLU A 99 -9.98 -2.46 5.40
N ASP A 100 -9.33 -2.07 6.50
CA ASP A 100 -8.31 -1.01 6.50
C ASP A 100 -7.07 -1.42 5.70
N VAL A 101 -6.71 -2.70 5.76
CA VAL A 101 -5.59 -3.27 5.00
C VAL A 101 -5.96 -3.40 3.53
N LYS A 102 -7.19 -3.89 3.23
CA LYS A 102 -7.68 -4.07 1.86
C LYS A 102 -7.81 -2.76 1.11
N ALA A 103 -8.32 -1.73 1.77
CA ALA A 103 -8.61 -0.44 1.17
C ALA A 103 -7.40 0.18 0.45
N PHE A 104 -6.18 -0.13 0.90
CA PHE A 104 -4.94 0.42 0.36
C PHE A 104 -4.00 -0.65 -0.22
N ALA A 105 -4.50 -1.87 -0.46
CA ALA A 105 -3.67 -2.94 -1.00
C ALA A 105 -3.07 -2.58 -2.37
N HIS A 106 -3.85 -1.92 -3.24
CA HIS A 106 -3.38 -1.47 -4.56
C HIS A 106 -2.24 -0.46 -4.45
N GLU A 107 -2.39 0.57 -3.62
CA GLU A 107 -1.40 1.63 -3.42
C GLU A 107 -0.09 1.08 -2.85
N VAL A 108 -0.18 0.05 -2.00
CA VAL A 108 1.00 -0.58 -1.41
C VAL A 108 1.65 -1.58 -2.35
N LEU A 109 0.88 -2.35 -3.13
CA LEU A 109 1.41 -3.52 -3.85
C LEU A 109 1.72 -3.25 -5.32
N ARG A 110 0.94 -2.39 -6.04
CA ARG A 110 1.07 -2.22 -7.51
C ARG A 110 2.48 -1.85 -7.96
N HIS A 111 3.21 -1.07 -7.19
CA HIS A 111 4.58 -0.66 -7.49
C HIS A 111 5.66 -1.59 -6.90
N ARG A 112 5.25 -2.67 -6.23
CA ARG A 112 6.13 -3.68 -5.61
C ARG A 112 6.04 -5.05 -6.27
N ILE A 113 5.13 -5.20 -7.22
CA ILE A 113 4.95 -6.43 -8.02
C ILE A 113 5.51 -6.16 -9.41
N LEU A 114 6.46 -6.98 -9.84
CA LEU A 114 6.99 -6.93 -11.20
C LEU A 114 6.27 -7.98 -12.03
N MET A 115 5.55 -7.51 -13.05
CA MET A 115 4.81 -8.36 -13.98
C MET A 115 5.76 -9.08 -14.95
N THR A 116 5.33 -10.22 -15.48
CA THR A 116 6.01 -10.86 -16.61
C THR A 116 5.80 -10.05 -17.88
N PHE A 117 6.68 -10.25 -18.86
CA PHE A 117 6.54 -9.59 -20.15
C PHE A 117 5.28 -10.07 -20.91
N GLU A 118 4.98 -11.37 -20.80
CA GLU A 118 3.80 -12.01 -21.41
C GLU A 118 2.52 -11.39 -20.83
N ALA A 119 2.42 -11.25 -19.51
CA ALA A 119 1.26 -10.66 -18.85
C ALA A 119 1.02 -9.21 -19.32
N LEU A 120 2.11 -8.43 -19.47
CA LEU A 120 2.02 -7.06 -19.98
C LEU A 120 1.59 -7.02 -21.46
N ALA A 121 2.07 -7.95 -22.27
CA ALA A 121 1.70 -8.07 -23.68
C ALA A 121 0.21 -8.45 -23.84
N ASP A 122 -0.30 -9.28 -22.92
CA ASP A 122 -1.71 -9.69 -22.86
C ASP A 122 -2.62 -8.61 -22.24
N GLY A 123 -2.08 -7.46 -21.85
CA GLY A 123 -2.83 -6.33 -21.27
C GLY A 123 -3.27 -6.54 -19.84
N VAL A 124 -2.69 -7.51 -19.11
CA VAL A 124 -2.97 -7.73 -17.69
C VAL A 124 -2.35 -6.59 -16.88
N THR A 125 -3.14 -6.00 -15.98
CA THR A 125 -2.69 -4.91 -15.12
C THR A 125 -2.23 -5.42 -13.75
N SER A 126 -1.33 -4.69 -13.10
CA SER A 126 -0.92 -4.98 -11.73
C SER A 126 -2.09 -4.92 -10.75
N ASP A 127 -3.09 -4.07 -11.00
CA ASP A 127 -4.29 -3.95 -10.16
C ASP A 127 -5.14 -5.24 -10.22
N GLN A 128 -5.34 -5.84 -11.40
CA GLN A 128 -6.03 -7.14 -11.53
C GLN A 128 -5.31 -8.25 -10.76
N VAL A 129 -3.97 -8.22 -10.78
CA VAL A 129 -3.18 -9.19 -10.01
C VAL A 129 -3.32 -8.94 -8.51
N VAL A 130 -3.31 -7.69 -8.05
CA VAL A 130 -3.54 -7.35 -6.64
C VAL A 130 -4.93 -7.79 -6.19
N ASP A 131 -5.97 -7.58 -6.99
CA ASP A 131 -7.32 -8.05 -6.70
C ASP A 131 -7.36 -9.56 -6.48
N SER A 132 -6.72 -10.32 -7.39
CA SER A 132 -6.65 -11.78 -7.30
C SER A 132 -5.92 -12.24 -6.04
N ILE A 133 -4.83 -11.55 -5.65
CA ILE A 133 -4.08 -11.84 -4.43
C ILE A 133 -4.94 -11.57 -3.19
N VAL A 134 -5.58 -10.40 -3.11
CA VAL A 134 -6.39 -10.02 -1.95
C VAL A 134 -7.60 -10.93 -1.78
N GLN A 135 -8.23 -11.36 -2.88
CA GLN A 135 -9.36 -12.28 -2.87
C GLN A 135 -8.97 -13.70 -2.44
N ALA A 136 -7.76 -14.15 -2.76
CA ALA A 136 -7.29 -15.47 -2.40
C ALA A 136 -6.97 -15.63 -0.91
N VAL A 137 -6.59 -14.54 -0.23
CA VAL A 137 -6.21 -14.58 1.19
C VAL A 137 -7.46 -14.53 2.07
N PRO A 138 -7.68 -15.54 2.94
CA PRO A 138 -8.81 -15.56 3.86
C PRO A 138 -8.77 -14.35 4.80
N VAL A 139 -9.93 -13.75 5.00
CA VAL A 139 -10.10 -12.69 5.99
C VAL A 139 -10.15 -13.31 7.37
N PRO A 140 -9.37 -12.81 8.35
CA PRO A 140 -9.37 -13.34 9.71
C PRO A 140 -10.66 -13.04 10.48
#